data_b9ff6e29a91c42ecbbe3756bbe8c520f
#
_entry.id   b9ff6e29a91c42ecbbe3756bbe8c520f
#
_cell.length_a   1.000
_cell.length_b   1.000
_cell.length_c   1.000
_cell.angle_alpha   90.00
_cell.angle_beta   90.00
_cell.angle_gamma   90.00
#
_symmetry.space_group_name_H-M   'P 1'
#
loop_
_entity.id
_entity.type
_entity.pdbx_description
1 polymer ?
#
loop_
_entity_poly.entity_id
_entity_poly.type
_entity_poly.pdbx_seq_one_letter_code
_entity_poly.pdbx_strand_id
1 'polypeptide(L)' 'MILIAHRGNISGKQEARENTVSYINEALTKGFDVEIDLWGDGGFLYLGHDKPTEIIDPVYLKNPSLWCH' A
#
# COMPACT_ATOMS: atom_id res chain seq x y z
N MET A 1 -11.40 -17.35 -1.60
CA MET A 1 -10.44 -16.93 -0.55
C MET A 1 -9.74 -15.65 -0.96
N ILE A 2 -9.66 -14.69 -0.06
CA ILE A 2 -8.95 -13.43 -0.30
C ILE A 2 -7.52 -13.58 0.20
N LEU A 3 -6.53 -13.28 -0.65
CA LEU A 3 -5.13 -13.23 -0.26
C LEU A 3 -4.73 -11.78 -0.08
N ILE A 4 -4.20 -11.44 1.08
CA ILE A 4 -3.80 -10.08 1.43
C ILE A 4 -2.29 -9.99 1.54
N ALA A 5 -1.67 -9.11 0.75
CA ALA A 5 -0.24 -8.81 0.84
C ALA A 5 -0.04 -7.63 1.79
N HIS A 6 0.64 -7.86 2.90
CA HIS A 6 0.92 -6.83 3.90
C HIS A 6 1.94 -5.83 3.33
N ARG A 7 1.54 -4.57 3.17
CA ARG A 7 2.37 -3.49 2.58
C ARG A 7 2.89 -3.83 1.17
N GLY A 8 2.23 -4.76 0.47
CA GLY A 8 2.65 -5.22 -0.85
C GLY A 8 3.56 -6.44 -0.84
N ASN A 9 3.93 -6.97 0.33
CA ASN A 9 4.82 -8.12 0.43
C ASN A 9 4.11 -9.41 0.03
N ILE A 10 4.56 -10.05 -1.03
CA ILE A 10 4.05 -11.36 -1.47
C ILE A 10 5.08 -12.49 -1.31
N SER A 11 6.36 -12.17 -1.26
CA SER A 11 7.44 -13.15 -1.18
C SER A 11 8.34 -12.93 0.03
N GLY A 12 7.80 -12.34 1.09
CA GLY A 12 8.55 -12.01 2.29
C GLY A 12 8.79 -10.51 2.43
N LYS A 13 9.31 -10.11 3.57
CA LYS A 13 9.47 -8.71 3.93
C LYS A 13 10.58 -8.03 3.13
N GLN A 14 10.25 -6.91 2.48
CA GLN A 14 11.20 -6.07 1.75
C GLN A 14 10.99 -4.61 2.15
N GLU A 15 11.59 -4.20 3.25
CA GLU A 15 11.36 -2.89 3.88
C GLU A 15 11.54 -1.70 2.94
N ALA A 16 12.50 -1.77 2.04
CA ALA A 16 12.77 -0.68 1.09
C ALA A 16 11.65 -0.50 0.06
N ARG A 17 10.82 -1.52 -0.16
CA ARG A 17 9.74 -1.50 -1.15
C ARG A 17 8.35 -1.40 -0.54
N GLU A 18 8.21 -1.70 0.73
CA GLU A 18 6.91 -1.67 1.43
C GLU A 18 6.25 -0.30 1.30
N ASN A 19 4.92 -0.31 1.15
CA ASN A 19 4.12 0.92 1.06
C ASN A 19 4.56 1.86 -0.07
N THR A 20 4.99 1.30 -1.19
CA THR A 20 5.20 2.07 -2.42
C THR A 20 4.13 1.70 -3.44
N VAL A 21 3.72 2.66 -4.26
CA VAL A 21 2.69 2.43 -5.28
C VAL A 21 3.11 1.32 -6.25
N SER A 22 4.38 1.33 -6.68
CA SER A 22 4.87 0.32 -7.62
C SER A 22 4.83 -1.09 -7.03
N TYR A 23 5.22 -1.25 -5.77
CA TYR A 23 5.22 -2.55 -5.10
C TYR A 23 3.80 -3.05 -4.83
N ILE A 24 2.92 -2.14 -4.41
CA ILE A 24 1.50 -2.45 -4.20
C ILE A 24 0.83 -2.86 -5.51
N ASN A 25 1.09 -2.14 -6.61
CA ASN A 25 0.53 -2.46 -7.91
C ASN A 25 1.02 -3.83 -8.41
N GLU A 26 2.25 -4.20 -8.12
CA GLU A 26 2.79 -5.51 -8.43
C GLU A 26 1.98 -6.62 -7.76
N ALA A 27 1.66 -6.45 -6.47
CA ALA A 27 0.84 -7.41 -5.74
C ALA A 27 -0.60 -7.46 -6.27
N LEU A 28 -1.20 -6.31 -6.56
CA LEU A 28 -2.55 -6.22 -7.12
C LEU A 28 -2.62 -6.93 -8.49
N THR A 29 -1.60 -6.77 -9.32
CA THR A 29 -1.53 -7.42 -10.64
C THR A 29 -1.49 -8.94 -10.51
N LYS A 30 -0.93 -9.46 -9.41
CA LYS A 30 -0.87 -10.90 -9.14
C LYS A 30 -2.11 -11.44 -8.44
N GLY A 31 -3.13 -10.62 -8.26
CA GLY A 31 -4.41 -11.04 -7.70
C GLY A 31 -4.51 -10.97 -6.18
N PHE A 32 -3.58 -10.31 -5.51
CA PHE A 32 -3.65 -10.08 -4.07
C PHE A 32 -4.47 -8.83 -3.76
N ASP A 33 -5.21 -8.85 -2.65
CA ASP A 33 -5.58 -7.62 -1.97
C ASP A 33 -4.35 -7.14 -1.20
N VAL A 34 -4.27 -5.86 -0.89
CA VAL A 34 -3.08 -5.29 -0.25
C VAL A 34 -3.47 -4.47 0.97
N GLU A 35 -2.81 -4.73 2.09
CA GLU A 35 -2.89 -3.90 3.28
C GLU A 35 -1.83 -2.82 3.18
N ILE A 36 -2.22 -1.57 3.39
CA ILE A 36 -1.34 -0.41 3.30
C ILE A 36 -1.38 0.39 4.60
N ASP A 37 -0.28 1.05 4.92
CA ASP A 37 -0.21 2.00 6.03
C ASP A 37 -0.37 3.42 5.49
N LEU A 38 -1.40 4.13 5.97
CA LEU A 38 -1.80 5.43 5.44
C LEU A 38 -1.57 6.54 6.46
N TRP A 39 -1.02 7.65 5.99
CA TRP A 39 -0.79 8.86 6.79
C TRP A 39 -1.49 10.06 6.18
N GLY A 40 -2.08 10.91 7.01
CA GLY A 40 -2.62 12.20 6.59
C GLY A 40 -1.82 13.34 7.22
N ASP A 41 -1.32 14.26 6.41
CA ASP A 41 -0.57 15.42 6.88
C ASP A 41 -0.70 16.59 5.92
N GLY A 42 -1.05 17.76 6.43
CA GLY A 42 -1.13 18.99 5.65
C GLY A 42 -2.10 18.95 4.47
N GLY A 43 -3.14 18.12 4.51
CA GLY A 43 -4.10 17.95 3.43
C GLY A 43 -3.65 16.97 2.36
N PHE A 44 -2.52 16.29 2.54
CA PHE A 44 -2.01 15.26 1.64
C PHE A 44 -2.06 13.88 2.30
N LEU A 45 -2.13 12.84 1.47
CA LEU A 45 -2.07 11.45 1.91
C LEU A 45 -0.75 10.82 1.51
N TYR A 46 -0.21 10.00 2.41
CA TYR A 46 1.09 9.34 2.23
C TYR A 46 1.00 7.88 2.61
N LEU A 47 1.83 7.07 1.98
CA LEU A 47 2.11 5.69 2.39
C LEU A 47 3.37 5.67 3.25
N GLY A 48 3.44 4.77 4.21
CA GLY A 48 4.65 4.58 5.03
C GLY A 48 4.36 3.82 6.31
N HIS A 49 5.31 3.02 6.79
CA HIS A 49 5.13 2.23 8.01
C HIS A 49 5.36 3.04 9.28
N ASP A 50 6.58 3.52 9.49
CA ASP A 50 6.96 4.28 10.70
C ASP A 50 6.82 5.79 10.49
N LYS A 51 6.81 6.21 9.24
CA LYS A 51 6.74 7.62 8.84
C LYS A 51 6.17 7.71 7.43
N PRO A 52 5.61 8.86 7.02
CA PRO A 52 5.17 9.04 5.65
C PRO A 52 6.36 9.02 4.69
N THR A 53 6.29 8.20 3.64
CA THR A 53 7.38 8.01 2.69
C THR A 53 7.02 8.31 1.24
N GLU A 54 5.77 8.08 0.84
CA GLU A 54 5.35 8.31 -0.55
C GLU A 54 3.98 8.97 -0.56
N ILE A 55 3.89 10.12 -1.26
CA ILE A 55 2.61 10.82 -1.43
C ILE A 55 1.74 10.08 -2.44
N ILE A 56 0.43 10.01 -2.19
CA ILE A 56 -0.52 9.38 -3.09
C ILE A 56 -1.69 10.30 -3.38
N ASP A 57 -2.31 10.11 -4.56
CA ASP A 57 -3.56 10.77 -4.91
C ASP A 57 -4.70 10.03 -4.17
N PRO A 58 -5.65 10.75 -3.53
CA PRO A 58 -6.80 10.10 -2.87
C PRO A 58 -7.58 9.15 -3.77
N VAL A 59 -7.57 9.37 -5.07
CA VAL A 59 -8.25 8.50 -6.05
C VAL A 59 -7.70 7.06 -6.03
N TYR A 60 -6.45 6.90 -5.63
CA TYR A 60 -5.82 5.58 -5.50
C TYR A 60 -6.54 4.70 -4.46
N LEU A 61 -7.09 5.33 -3.41
CA LEU A 61 -7.79 4.62 -2.33
C LEU A 61 -9.17 4.10 -2.74
N LYS A 62 -9.64 4.43 -3.93
CA LYS A 62 -10.91 3.90 -4.45
C LYS A 62 -10.80 2.46 -4.92
N ASN A 63 -9.58 1.91 -5.00
CA ASN A 63 -9.38 0.52 -5.36
C ASN A 63 -9.93 -0.38 -4.23
N PRO A 64 -10.94 -1.25 -4.50
CA PRO A 64 -11.56 -2.07 -3.44
C PRO A 64 -10.64 -3.16 -2.90
N SER A 65 -9.51 -3.43 -3.55
CA SER A 65 -8.54 -4.41 -3.08
C SER A 65 -7.53 -3.84 -2.09
N LEU A 66 -7.61 -2.55 -1.75
CA LEU A 66 -6.75 -1.92 -0.76
C LEU A 66 -7.42 -1.91 0.62
N TRP A 67 -6.66 -2.30 1.64
CA TRP A 67 -7.07 -2.30 3.04
C TRP A 67 -6.23 -1.27 3.79
N CYS A 68 -6.83 -0.15 4.15
CA CYS A 68 -6.11 0.94 4.85
C CYS A 68 -5.94 0.61 6.33
N HIS A 69 -4.75 0.83 6.79
CA HIS A 69 -4.37 0.62 8.17
C HIS A 69 -3.93 1.93 8.83
#